data_b28aa4271e7e44e5bf36a6d1cb9239f1
#
_entry.id   b28aa4271e7e44e5bf36a6d1cb9239f1
#
_cell.length_a   1.000
_cell.length_b   1.000
_cell.length_c   1.000
_cell.angle_alpha   90.00
_cell.angle_beta   90.00
_cell.angle_gamma   90.00
#
_symmetry.space_group_name_H-M   'P 1'
#
loop_
_entity.id
_entity.type
_entity.pdbx_description
1 polymer ?
#
loop_
_entity_poly.entity_id
_entity_poly.type
_entity_poly.pdbx_seq_one_letter_code
_entity_poly.pdbx_strand_id
1 'polypeptide(L)'
;MVRQTFKPPAATPNAGMQSVVKTFAVIEALVERGDATAAELAELVDEPRSSVYRMLRTLQGLELVESGSRRGVFRPGVGLVRLGGSVLTRFDERTVTMPVLERLRATTKETVHLSVRRGYQAVFIERLHGERAHSLAIPLGGTLPLHVGAAPRALLAFEPHSFWDEYFAATTVEPWTHRAPRDEAAVRDLLEETLATGVSISDEDVVLGVATVAAPTLDHRGKARAAIAFNLLPDVLRSDRDSWAELARSAALDASHRFGYAPSTVSSTK
;
A
#
# COMPACT_ATOMS: atom_id res chain seq x y z
N MET A 1 2.48 -14.77 5.02
CA MET A 1 3.63 -14.01 4.52
C MET A 1 3.36 -13.74 3.05
N VAL A 2 2.87 -12.54 2.72
CA VAL A 2 2.52 -12.14 1.35
C VAL A 2 3.82 -11.98 0.58
N ARG A 3 4.07 -12.86 -0.41
CA ARG A 3 5.21 -12.73 -1.32
C ARG A 3 4.93 -11.54 -2.26
N GLN A 4 5.38 -10.35 -1.91
CA GLN A 4 5.55 -9.29 -2.89
C GLN A 4 6.81 -9.59 -3.69
N THR A 5 6.67 -10.25 -4.82
CA THR A 5 7.74 -10.32 -5.82
C THR A 5 7.64 -9.04 -6.64
N PHE A 6 8.62 -8.14 -6.48
CA PHE A 6 8.83 -7.07 -7.43
C PHE A 6 8.97 -7.69 -8.83
N LYS A 7 8.04 -7.38 -9.71
CA LYS A 7 8.16 -7.69 -11.13
C LYS A 7 8.65 -6.40 -11.80
N PRO A 8 9.91 -6.35 -12.25
CA PRO A 8 10.41 -5.18 -12.95
C PRO A 8 9.53 -4.90 -14.19
N PRO A 9 9.35 -3.63 -14.59
CA PRO A 9 8.58 -3.29 -15.78
C PRO A 9 9.14 -4.04 -17.01
N ALA A 10 8.24 -4.46 -17.90
CA ALA A 10 8.49 -5.36 -19.03
C ALA A 10 9.37 -4.77 -20.18
N ALA A 11 10.13 -3.71 -19.94
CA ALA A 11 11.16 -3.23 -20.86
C ALA A 11 12.43 -4.07 -20.69
N THR A 12 12.81 -4.81 -21.71
CA THR A 12 14.07 -5.56 -21.75
C THR A 12 15.23 -4.57 -21.60
N PRO A 13 15.93 -4.53 -20.45
CA PRO A 13 16.99 -3.55 -20.25
C PRO A 13 18.16 -3.89 -21.17
N ASN A 14 18.77 -2.87 -21.78
CA ASN A 14 20.04 -2.98 -22.48
C ASN A 14 21.10 -3.61 -21.53
N ALA A 15 22.04 -4.39 -22.03
CA ALA A 15 22.99 -5.18 -21.21
C ALA A 15 23.68 -4.39 -20.08
N GLY A 16 23.93 -3.08 -20.26
CA GLY A 16 24.45 -2.19 -19.22
C GLY A 16 23.43 -1.87 -18.09
N MET A 17 22.14 -1.97 -18.35
CA MET A 17 21.08 -1.70 -17.36
C MET A 17 20.72 -2.94 -16.54
N GLN A 18 21.06 -4.15 -16.99
CA GLN A 18 20.81 -5.38 -16.22
C GLN A 18 21.51 -5.38 -14.85
N SER A 19 22.72 -4.82 -14.78
CA SER A 19 23.46 -4.69 -13.52
C SER A 19 22.71 -3.81 -12.51
N VAL A 20 22.06 -2.74 -12.96
CA VAL A 20 21.25 -1.86 -12.11
C VAL A 20 20.02 -2.61 -11.57
N VAL A 21 19.29 -3.30 -12.45
CA VAL A 21 18.11 -4.09 -12.07
C VAL A 21 18.47 -5.15 -11.04
N LYS A 22 19.55 -5.91 -11.27
CA LYS A 22 20.06 -6.92 -10.33
C LYS A 22 20.45 -6.33 -8.97
N THR A 23 21.09 -5.15 -8.99
CA THR A 23 21.46 -4.46 -7.76
C THR A 23 20.25 -4.01 -6.96
N PHE A 24 19.20 -3.51 -7.63
CA PHE A 24 17.93 -3.18 -6.96
C PHE A 24 17.25 -4.42 -6.38
N ALA A 25 17.21 -5.54 -7.10
CA ALA A 25 16.66 -6.79 -6.58
C ALA A 25 17.38 -7.25 -5.29
N VAL A 26 18.70 -7.06 -5.20
CA VAL A 26 19.47 -7.35 -3.98
C VAL A 26 19.07 -6.42 -2.84
N ILE A 27 18.86 -5.12 -3.10
CA ILE A 27 18.38 -4.17 -2.07
C ILE A 27 17.00 -4.58 -1.57
N GLU A 28 16.06 -4.89 -2.46
CA GLU A 28 14.69 -5.28 -2.11
C GLU A 28 14.68 -6.56 -1.27
N ALA A 29 15.40 -7.60 -1.71
CA ALA A 29 15.53 -8.84 -0.95
C ALA A 29 16.12 -8.60 0.45
N LEU A 30 17.07 -7.68 0.57
CA LEU A 30 17.67 -7.31 1.86
C LEU A 30 16.68 -6.53 2.74
N VAL A 31 15.90 -5.61 2.17
CA VAL A 31 14.87 -4.84 2.90
C VAL A 31 13.77 -5.77 3.41
N GLU A 32 13.33 -6.74 2.62
CA GLU A 32 12.32 -7.72 3.04
C GLU A 32 12.80 -8.64 4.15
N ARG A 33 14.07 -9.00 4.12
CA ARG A 33 14.66 -9.94 5.08
C ARG A 33 15.15 -9.28 6.36
N GLY A 34 15.51 -8.02 6.29
CA GLY A 34 16.19 -7.27 7.35
C GLY A 34 17.68 -7.57 7.37
N ASP A 35 18.13 -8.57 8.16
CA ASP A 35 19.51 -9.04 8.20
C ASP A 35 19.71 -10.27 7.31
N ALA A 36 20.69 -10.26 6.39
CA ALA A 36 20.97 -11.39 5.51
C ALA A 36 22.46 -11.49 5.12
N THR A 37 22.92 -12.69 4.82
CA THR A 37 24.25 -12.95 4.24
C THR A 37 24.21 -12.82 2.71
N ALA A 38 25.38 -12.61 2.09
CA ALA A 38 25.48 -12.60 0.63
C ALA A 38 25.08 -13.95 -0.02
N ALA A 39 25.16 -15.06 0.69
CA ALA A 39 24.73 -16.36 0.21
C ALA A 39 23.19 -16.45 0.16
N GLU A 40 22.51 -16.07 1.24
CA GLU A 40 21.04 -16.06 1.30
C GLU A 40 20.43 -15.13 0.25
N LEU A 41 21.02 -13.94 0.06
CA LEU A 41 20.56 -13.01 -0.97
C LEU A 41 20.80 -13.54 -2.39
N ALA A 42 21.94 -14.22 -2.62
CA ALA A 42 22.26 -14.83 -3.91
C ALA A 42 21.23 -15.88 -4.34
N GLU A 43 20.76 -16.70 -3.40
CA GLU A 43 19.68 -17.68 -3.63
C GLU A 43 18.34 -16.99 -3.94
N LEU A 44 18.03 -15.87 -3.26
CA LEU A 44 16.76 -15.15 -3.46
C LEU A 44 16.67 -14.44 -4.82
N VAL A 45 17.80 -13.91 -5.32
CA VAL A 45 17.83 -13.14 -6.58
C VAL A 45 18.38 -13.95 -7.77
N ASP A 46 18.66 -15.23 -7.58
CA ASP A 46 19.21 -16.16 -8.59
C ASP A 46 20.50 -15.59 -9.26
N GLU A 47 21.44 -15.13 -8.43
CA GLU A 47 22.69 -14.55 -8.89
C GLU A 47 23.90 -15.20 -8.20
N PRO A 48 25.08 -15.25 -8.87
CA PRO A 48 26.28 -15.77 -8.24
C PRO A 48 26.64 -15.01 -6.96
N ARG A 49 26.95 -15.73 -5.88
CA ARG A 49 27.35 -15.15 -4.57
C ARG A 49 28.44 -14.10 -4.67
N SER A 50 29.44 -14.31 -5.55
CA SER A 50 30.53 -13.34 -5.75
C SER A 50 30.05 -12.03 -6.36
N SER A 51 29.04 -12.08 -7.23
CA SER A 51 28.40 -10.90 -7.82
C SER A 51 27.61 -10.13 -6.78
N VAL A 52 26.76 -10.84 -6.00
CA VAL A 52 25.99 -10.24 -4.90
C VAL A 52 26.89 -9.61 -3.87
N TYR A 53 27.98 -10.28 -3.48
CA TYR A 53 28.94 -9.70 -2.53
C TYR A 53 29.56 -8.39 -3.05
N ARG A 54 29.92 -8.31 -4.34
CA ARG A 54 30.43 -7.06 -4.95
C ARG A 54 29.39 -5.96 -4.96
N MET A 55 28.11 -6.29 -5.29
CA MET A 55 27.01 -5.33 -5.23
C MET A 55 26.82 -4.79 -3.80
N LEU A 56 26.79 -5.67 -2.79
CA LEU A 56 26.67 -5.29 -1.38
C LEU A 56 27.82 -4.37 -0.92
N ARG A 57 29.05 -4.65 -1.34
CA ARG A 57 30.21 -3.79 -1.03
C ARG A 57 30.09 -2.40 -1.69
N THR A 58 29.62 -2.33 -2.91
CA THR A 58 29.34 -1.06 -3.58
C THR A 58 28.22 -0.28 -2.86
N LEU A 59 27.15 -0.97 -2.50
CA LEU A 59 26.02 -0.39 -1.77
C LEU A 59 26.41 0.08 -0.37
N GLN A 60 27.37 -0.59 0.29
CA GLN A 60 27.95 -0.11 1.56
C GLN A 60 28.69 1.22 1.39
N GLY A 61 29.46 1.38 0.30
CA GLY A 61 30.12 2.64 0.00
C GLY A 61 29.15 3.80 -0.28
N LEU A 62 27.89 3.48 -0.66
CA LEU A 62 26.79 4.44 -0.86
C LEU A 62 25.88 4.59 0.37
N GLU A 63 26.20 3.96 1.49
CA GLU A 63 25.40 3.93 2.72
C GLU A 63 24.01 3.30 2.56
N LEU A 64 23.73 2.64 1.42
CA LEU A 64 22.45 1.96 1.18
C LEU A 64 22.34 0.61 1.87
N VAL A 65 23.51 0.04 2.25
CA VAL A 65 23.66 -1.20 3.00
C VAL A 65 24.67 -0.97 4.12
N GLU A 66 24.46 -1.59 5.26
CA GLU A 66 25.40 -1.59 6.40
C GLU A 66 25.79 -3.01 6.79
N SER A 67 26.83 -3.13 7.62
CA SER A 67 27.17 -4.39 8.29
C SER A 67 26.11 -4.71 9.33
N GLY A 68 25.58 -5.92 9.31
CA GLY A 68 24.63 -6.39 10.31
C GLY A 68 25.27 -6.77 11.64
N SER A 69 24.50 -7.42 12.49
CA SER A 69 24.87 -7.78 13.86
C SER A 69 26.04 -8.78 13.97
N ARG A 70 26.35 -9.52 12.91
CA ARG A 70 27.41 -10.54 12.84
C ARG A 70 28.26 -10.36 11.59
N ARG A 71 29.50 -10.85 11.66
CA ARG A 71 30.43 -10.83 10.52
C ARG A 71 29.83 -11.54 9.30
N GLY A 72 29.83 -10.87 8.15
CA GLY A 72 29.31 -11.40 6.90
C GLY A 72 27.80 -11.27 6.71
N VAL A 73 27.09 -10.66 7.67
CA VAL A 73 25.69 -10.27 7.58
C VAL A 73 25.61 -8.81 7.15
N PHE A 74 24.64 -8.50 6.30
CA PHE A 74 24.32 -7.17 5.80
C PHE A 74 22.91 -6.80 6.23
N ARG A 75 22.64 -5.51 6.37
CA ARG A 75 21.31 -4.96 6.63
C ARG A 75 21.07 -3.68 5.84
N PRO A 76 19.80 -3.24 5.66
CA PRO A 76 19.49 -1.96 5.04
C PRO A 76 20.20 -0.81 5.75
N GLY A 77 20.81 0.08 4.97
CA GLY A 77 21.57 1.23 5.48
C GLY A 77 20.73 2.51 5.55
N VAL A 78 21.23 3.48 6.35
CA VAL A 78 20.58 4.77 6.59
C VAL A 78 20.39 5.59 5.30
N GLY A 79 21.21 5.36 4.25
CA GLY A 79 21.08 6.01 2.96
C GLY A 79 19.69 5.75 2.30
N LEU A 80 19.07 4.59 2.56
CA LEU A 80 17.71 4.30 2.10
C LEU A 80 16.68 5.22 2.75
N VAL A 81 16.85 5.54 4.04
CA VAL A 81 15.96 6.48 4.75
C VAL A 81 16.10 7.88 4.15
N ARG A 82 17.33 8.32 3.84
CA ARG A 82 17.57 9.62 3.20
C ARG A 82 16.89 9.71 1.82
N LEU A 83 16.99 8.67 0.99
CA LEU A 83 16.34 8.61 -0.31
C LEU A 83 14.81 8.59 -0.18
N GLY A 84 14.27 7.70 0.64
CA GLY A 84 12.83 7.56 0.87
C GLY A 84 12.23 8.79 1.55
N GLY A 85 12.91 9.36 2.53
CA GLY A 85 12.46 10.55 3.26
C GLY A 85 12.23 11.75 2.35
N SER A 86 13.11 11.98 1.38
CA SER A 86 12.96 13.07 0.39
C SER A 86 11.74 12.89 -0.53
N VAL A 87 11.30 11.65 -0.74
CA VAL A 87 10.09 11.35 -1.51
C VAL A 87 8.85 11.56 -0.65
N LEU A 88 8.88 11.08 0.60
CA LEU A 88 7.74 11.21 1.53
C LEU A 88 7.36 12.67 1.81
N THR A 89 8.33 13.59 1.84
CA THR A 89 8.06 15.04 2.03
C THR A 89 7.34 15.69 0.85
N ARG A 90 7.25 15.03 -0.32
CA ARG A 90 6.54 15.53 -1.49
C ARG A 90 5.06 15.11 -1.52
N PHE A 91 4.61 14.30 -0.56
CA PHE A 91 3.21 13.90 -0.47
C PHE A 91 2.45 14.87 0.43
N ASP A 92 1.80 15.85 -0.18
CA ASP A 92 0.87 16.74 0.53
C ASP A 92 -0.24 15.96 1.22
N GLU A 93 -0.66 14.83 0.62
CA GLU A 93 -1.63 13.90 1.17
C GLU A 93 -1.24 13.43 2.57
N ARG A 94 0.02 13.10 2.79
CA ARG A 94 0.53 12.67 4.09
C ARG A 94 0.43 13.78 5.13
N THR A 95 0.91 14.98 4.79
CA THR A 95 0.92 16.12 5.71
C THR A 95 -0.48 16.56 6.10
N VAL A 96 -1.39 16.61 5.12
CA VAL A 96 -2.78 17.05 5.31
C VAL A 96 -3.59 16.03 6.12
N THR A 97 -3.37 14.73 5.90
CA THR A 97 -4.16 13.68 6.56
C THR A 97 -3.60 13.25 7.91
N MET A 98 -2.33 13.54 8.23
CA MET A 98 -1.70 13.08 9.47
C MET A 98 -2.53 13.35 10.73
N PRO A 99 -3.08 14.56 10.97
CA PRO A 99 -3.88 14.81 12.17
C PRO A 99 -5.16 13.95 12.24
N VAL A 100 -5.71 13.56 11.09
CA VAL A 100 -6.87 12.67 11.01
C VAL A 100 -6.49 11.24 11.36
N LEU A 101 -5.35 10.76 10.81
CA LEU A 101 -4.83 9.43 11.11
C LEU A 101 -4.50 9.25 12.59
N GLU A 102 -3.88 10.26 13.21
CA GLU A 102 -3.54 10.25 14.64
C GLU A 102 -4.80 10.15 15.51
N ARG A 103 -5.84 10.94 15.20
CA ARG A 103 -7.12 10.86 15.91
C ARG A 103 -7.79 9.50 15.70
N LEU A 104 -7.83 9.01 14.47
CA LEU A 104 -8.43 7.72 14.14
C LEU A 104 -7.73 6.59 14.91
N ARG A 105 -6.40 6.57 14.91
CA ARG A 105 -5.60 5.62 15.71
C ARG A 105 -5.88 5.75 17.21
N ALA A 106 -5.92 6.98 17.74
CA ALA A 106 -6.15 7.21 19.15
C ALA A 106 -7.54 6.73 19.61
N THR A 107 -8.57 6.90 18.76
CA THR A 107 -9.95 6.50 19.03
C THR A 107 -10.16 4.99 18.90
N THR A 108 -9.62 4.40 17.83
CA THR A 108 -9.86 2.98 17.51
C THR A 108 -8.91 2.04 18.20
N LYS A 109 -7.69 2.51 18.52
CA LYS A 109 -6.53 1.70 18.94
C LYS A 109 -6.06 0.70 17.87
N GLU A 110 -6.57 0.84 16.66
CA GLU A 110 -6.21 0.00 15.51
C GLU A 110 -5.06 0.60 14.68
N THR A 111 -4.40 -0.24 13.90
CA THR A 111 -3.40 0.23 12.95
C THR A 111 -4.08 0.93 11.79
N VAL A 112 -3.69 2.17 11.50
CA VAL A 112 -4.21 2.99 10.41
C VAL A 112 -3.17 3.18 9.32
N HIS A 113 -3.65 3.30 8.08
CA HIS A 113 -2.81 3.44 6.89
C HIS A 113 -3.29 4.61 6.03
N LEU A 114 -2.35 5.16 5.28
CA LEU A 114 -2.62 6.07 4.18
C LEU A 114 -2.01 5.49 2.90
N SER A 115 -2.79 5.43 1.85
CA SER A 115 -2.32 5.02 0.53
C SER A 115 -2.72 6.01 -0.54
N VAL A 116 -1.90 6.09 -1.59
CA VAL A 116 -2.13 6.92 -2.78
C VAL A 116 -2.02 6.07 -4.04
N ARG A 117 -2.71 6.47 -5.11
CA ARG A 117 -2.60 5.78 -6.40
C ARG A 117 -1.34 6.22 -7.14
N ARG A 118 -0.63 5.24 -7.70
CA ARG A 118 0.46 5.42 -8.67
C ARG A 118 0.30 4.40 -9.79
N GLY A 119 -0.10 4.88 -10.97
CA GLY A 119 -0.47 3.99 -12.09
C GLY A 119 -1.61 3.05 -11.69
N TYR A 120 -1.38 1.75 -11.80
CA TYR A 120 -2.34 0.68 -11.49
C TYR A 120 -2.15 0.09 -10.09
N GLN A 121 -1.43 0.78 -9.21
CA GLN A 121 -1.16 0.34 -7.85
C GLN A 121 -1.51 1.40 -6.82
N ALA A 122 -1.87 0.94 -5.63
CA ALA A 122 -1.90 1.75 -4.43
C ALA A 122 -0.55 1.61 -3.71
N VAL A 123 0.06 2.75 -3.35
CA VAL A 123 1.32 2.83 -2.59
C VAL A 123 0.99 3.27 -1.17
N PHE A 124 1.46 2.53 -0.17
CA PHE A 124 1.27 2.85 1.24
C PHE A 124 2.32 3.85 1.70
N ILE A 125 1.90 5.10 1.94
CA ILE A 125 2.79 6.24 2.24
C ILE A 125 2.83 6.61 3.72
N GLU A 126 1.92 6.08 4.55
CA GLU A 126 1.93 6.23 5.99
C GLU A 126 1.30 5.02 6.68
N ARG A 127 1.80 4.74 7.88
CA ARG A 127 1.29 3.70 8.76
C ARG A 127 1.51 4.08 10.22
N LEU A 128 0.43 4.22 10.96
CA LEU A 128 0.47 4.41 12.42
C LEU A 128 0.06 3.12 13.10
N HIS A 129 0.98 2.51 13.83
CA HIS A 129 0.71 1.27 14.54
C HIS A 129 -0.31 1.49 15.66
N GLY A 130 -1.31 0.63 15.71
CA GLY A 130 -2.25 0.53 16.81
C GLY A 130 -1.68 -0.28 17.99
N GLU A 131 -2.51 -0.42 19.02
CA GLU A 131 -2.18 -1.22 20.20
C GLU A 131 -2.51 -2.71 19.98
N ARG A 132 -3.37 -3.03 19.02
CA ARG A 132 -3.75 -4.38 18.66
C ARG A 132 -2.92 -4.87 17.48
N ALA A 133 -2.40 -6.09 17.59
CA ALA A 133 -1.42 -6.65 16.67
C ALA A 133 -2.02 -7.19 15.35
N HIS A 134 -3.01 -6.50 14.76
CA HIS A 134 -3.63 -6.92 13.51
C HIS A 134 -3.00 -6.16 12.34
N SER A 135 -1.95 -6.73 11.80
CA SER A 135 -1.17 -6.08 10.78
C SER A 135 -1.25 -6.82 9.46
N LEU A 136 -1.90 -6.22 8.47
CA LEU A 136 -1.46 -6.41 7.10
C LEU A 136 0.01 -5.98 7.06
N ALA A 137 0.90 -6.93 6.81
CA ALA A 137 2.34 -6.68 6.79
C ALA A 137 2.79 -5.98 5.49
N ILE A 138 2.05 -4.94 5.04
CA ILE A 138 2.49 -4.13 3.91
C ILE A 138 3.40 -3.06 4.47
N PRO A 139 4.69 -3.06 4.10
CA PRO A 139 5.63 -2.06 4.57
C PRO A 139 5.28 -0.67 4.03
N LEU A 140 5.83 0.35 4.65
CA LEU A 140 5.83 1.70 4.09
C LEU A 140 6.54 1.69 2.73
N GLY A 141 5.94 2.30 1.70
CA GLY A 141 6.39 2.20 0.31
C GLY A 141 5.93 0.93 -0.43
N GLY A 142 5.41 -0.06 0.28
CA GLY A 142 4.83 -1.25 -0.33
C GLY A 142 3.60 -0.94 -1.18
N THR A 143 3.28 -1.83 -2.11
CA THR A 143 2.21 -1.61 -3.09
C THR A 143 1.24 -2.78 -3.14
N LEU A 144 -0.01 -2.47 -3.53
CA LEU A 144 -1.02 -3.47 -3.91
C LEU A 144 -1.64 -3.08 -5.26
N PRO A 145 -2.03 -4.07 -6.11
CA PRO A 145 -2.90 -3.81 -7.25
C PRO A 145 -4.19 -3.12 -6.82
N LEU A 146 -4.76 -2.25 -7.65
CA LEU A 146 -5.92 -1.44 -7.27
C LEU A 146 -7.18 -2.26 -6.94
N HIS A 147 -7.28 -3.51 -7.38
CA HIS A 147 -8.42 -4.39 -7.06
C HIS A 147 -8.24 -5.17 -5.74
N VAL A 148 -7.06 -5.17 -5.12
CA VAL A 148 -6.71 -6.00 -3.96
C VAL A 148 -6.83 -5.23 -2.65
N GLY A 149 -7.80 -5.58 -1.81
CA GLY A 149 -7.99 -4.98 -0.50
C GLY A 149 -8.81 -3.68 -0.50
N ALA A 150 -9.21 -3.21 0.68
CA ALA A 150 -10.14 -2.08 0.82
C ALA A 150 -9.54 -0.75 0.35
N ALA A 151 -8.34 -0.36 0.79
CA ALA A 151 -7.77 0.94 0.47
C ALA A 151 -7.47 1.11 -1.04
N PRO A 152 -6.90 0.11 -1.76
CA PRO A 152 -6.76 0.19 -3.20
C PRO A 152 -8.10 0.30 -3.95
N ARG A 153 -9.13 -0.49 -3.54
CA ARG A 153 -10.46 -0.39 -4.14
C ARG A 153 -11.11 0.96 -3.89
N ALA A 154 -10.93 1.56 -2.71
CA ALA A 154 -11.41 2.92 -2.44
C ALA A 154 -10.80 3.97 -3.38
N LEU A 155 -9.53 3.78 -3.79
CA LEU A 155 -8.89 4.64 -4.79
C LEU A 155 -9.41 4.38 -6.20
N LEU A 156 -9.59 3.11 -6.59
CA LEU A 156 -10.04 2.73 -7.92
C LEU A 156 -11.50 3.14 -8.16
N ALA A 157 -12.37 2.96 -7.18
CA ALA A 157 -13.80 3.26 -7.30
C ALA A 157 -14.06 4.72 -7.70
N PHE A 158 -13.24 5.67 -7.24
CA PHE A 158 -13.38 7.10 -7.54
C PHE A 158 -12.58 7.55 -8.77
N GLU A 159 -12.07 6.63 -9.58
CA GLU A 159 -11.60 6.91 -10.93
C GLU A 159 -12.75 6.76 -11.94
N PRO A 160 -12.70 7.42 -13.11
CA PRO A 160 -13.71 7.25 -14.14
C PRO A 160 -13.86 5.79 -14.59
N HIS A 161 -15.06 5.37 -15.00
CA HIS A 161 -15.28 4.01 -15.53
C HIS A 161 -14.36 3.67 -16.71
N SER A 162 -14.01 4.64 -17.56
CA SER A 162 -13.01 4.43 -18.61
C SER A 162 -11.64 4.02 -18.08
N PHE A 163 -11.27 4.49 -16.88
CA PHE A 163 -10.05 4.03 -16.22
C PHE A 163 -10.20 2.62 -15.67
N TRP A 164 -11.38 2.22 -15.21
CA TRP A 164 -11.62 0.83 -14.80
C TRP A 164 -11.45 -0.11 -16.00
N ASP A 165 -11.98 0.25 -17.17
CA ASP A 165 -11.84 -0.55 -18.38
C ASP A 165 -10.38 -0.69 -18.80
N GLU A 166 -9.63 0.43 -18.79
CA GLU A 166 -8.20 0.43 -19.04
C GLU A 166 -7.42 -0.45 -18.02
N TYR A 167 -7.75 -0.31 -16.74
CA TYR A 167 -7.15 -1.07 -15.67
C TYR A 167 -7.34 -2.58 -15.84
N PHE A 168 -8.57 -3.02 -16.06
CA PHE A 168 -8.89 -4.44 -16.19
C PHE A 168 -8.38 -5.03 -17.52
N ALA A 169 -8.29 -4.24 -18.58
CA ALA A 169 -7.64 -4.68 -19.82
C ALA A 169 -6.12 -4.95 -19.64
N ALA A 170 -5.48 -4.26 -18.69
CA ALA A 170 -4.06 -4.37 -18.41
C ALA A 170 -3.70 -5.28 -17.21
N THR A 171 -4.72 -5.78 -16.47
CA THR A 171 -4.50 -6.46 -15.19
C THR A 171 -5.35 -7.71 -15.08
N THR A 172 -4.74 -8.82 -14.67
CA THR A 172 -5.49 -10.05 -14.35
C THR A 172 -5.94 -10.02 -12.90
N VAL A 173 -7.21 -10.32 -12.64
CA VAL A 173 -7.75 -10.47 -11.28
C VAL A 173 -7.44 -11.88 -10.79
N GLU A 174 -6.54 -11.98 -9.82
CA GLU A 174 -6.20 -13.22 -9.17
C GLU A 174 -6.60 -13.15 -7.68
N PRO A 175 -7.39 -14.11 -7.16
CA PRO A 175 -7.78 -14.11 -5.77
C PRO A 175 -6.58 -14.44 -4.86
N TRP A 176 -6.32 -13.60 -3.84
CA TRP A 176 -5.22 -13.80 -2.89
C TRP A 176 -5.61 -14.75 -1.75
N THR A 177 -6.91 -14.90 -1.48
CA THR A 177 -7.47 -15.87 -0.55
C THR A 177 -8.73 -16.48 -1.16
N HIS A 178 -9.26 -17.51 -0.52
CA HIS A 178 -10.54 -18.09 -0.94
C HIS A 178 -11.76 -17.17 -0.70
N ARG A 179 -11.58 -16.05 0.03
CA ARG A 179 -12.59 -15.00 0.28
C ARG A 179 -12.46 -13.81 -0.68
N ALA A 180 -11.36 -13.73 -1.42
CA ALA A 180 -11.14 -12.66 -2.38
C ALA A 180 -12.11 -12.74 -3.58
N PRO A 181 -12.44 -11.60 -4.21
CA PRO A 181 -13.18 -11.58 -5.46
C PRO A 181 -12.42 -12.41 -6.51
N ARG A 182 -13.16 -13.22 -7.28
CA ARG A 182 -12.56 -14.22 -8.17
C ARG A 182 -12.30 -13.73 -9.59
N ASP A 183 -12.99 -12.67 -9.98
CA ASP A 183 -12.95 -12.15 -11.35
C ASP A 183 -13.23 -10.63 -11.37
N GLU A 184 -13.12 -10.06 -12.56
CA GLU A 184 -13.37 -8.64 -12.81
C GLU A 184 -14.80 -8.22 -12.41
N ALA A 185 -15.81 -9.04 -12.72
CA ALA A 185 -17.19 -8.69 -12.43
C ALA A 185 -17.43 -8.52 -10.93
N ALA A 186 -16.93 -9.46 -10.12
CA ALA A 186 -17.01 -9.38 -8.68
C ALA A 186 -16.26 -8.16 -8.11
N VAL A 187 -15.14 -7.74 -8.72
CA VAL A 187 -14.46 -6.52 -8.31
C VAL A 187 -15.27 -5.29 -8.68
N ARG A 188 -15.85 -5.23 -9.90
CA ARG A 188 -16.68 -4.09 -10.34
C ARG A 188 -17.88 -3.90 -9.41
N ASP A 189 -18.55 -4.95 -8.99
CA ASP A 189 -19.66 -4.87 -8.02
C ASP A 189 -19.20 -4.21 -6.70
N LEU A 190 -18.00 -4.57 -6.20
CA LEU A 190 -17.42 -3.95 -5.01
C LEU A 190 -17.01 -2.48 -5.24
N LEU A 191 -16.61 -2.10 -6.45
CA LEU A 191 -16.30 -0.71 -6.79
C LEU A 191 -17.58 0.14 -6.83
N GLU A 192 -18.68 -0.38 -7.41
CA GLU A 192 -19.99 0.29 -7.41
C GLU A 192 -20.54 0.45 -5.99
N GLU A 193 -20.45 -0.60 -5.15
CA GLU A 193 -20.79 -0.51 -3.71
C GLU A 193 -19.96 0.58 -3.02
N THR A 194 -18.66 0.64 -3.32
CA THR A 194 -17.75 1.64 -2.75
C THR A 194 -18.11 3.05 -3.20
N LEU A 195 -18.49 3.26 -4.47
CA LEU A 195 -18.98 4.54 -4.97
C LEU A 195 -20.27 4.97 -4.26
N ALA A 196 -21.22 4.05 -4.12
CA ALA A 196 -22.51 4.32 -3.52
C ALA A 196 -22.42 4.64 -2.02
N THR A 197 -21.52 3.94 -1.30
CA THR A 197 -21.40 4.06 0.16
C THR A 197 -20.31 5.01 0.62
N GLY A 198 -19.33 5.32 -0.24
CA GLY A 198 -18.11 6.06 0.11
C GLY A 198 -17.12 5.23 0.94
N VAL A 199 -17.33 3.91 1.10
CA VAL A 199 -16.51 3.02 1.93
C VAL A 199 -16.26 1.72 1.22
N SER A 200 -15.01 1.27 1.24
CA SER A 200 -14.59 -0.04 0.78
C SER A 200 -14.25 -0.94 1.96
N ILE A 201 -14.67 -2.19 1.90
CA ILE A 201 -14.42 -3.19 2.95
C ILE A 201 -13.74 -4.41 2.35
N SER A 202 -12.71 -4.89 3.03
CA SER A 202 -11.97 -6.11 2.76
C SER A 202 -12.12 -7.02 3.97
N ASP A 203 -12.78 -8.17 3.80
CA ASP A 203 -12.99 -9.15 4.87
C ASP A 203 -12.21 -10.42 4.52
N GLU A 204 -10.94 -10.45 4.94
CA GLU A 204 -10.03 -11.58 4.72
C GLU A 204 -9.69 -11.85 3.23
N ASP A 205 -9.90 -10.89 2.33
CA ASP A 205 -9.62 -11.06 0.89
C ASP A 205 -8.13 -10.87 0.53
N VAL A 206 -7.35 -10.20 1.39
CA VAL A 206 -5.89 -10.04 1.22
C VAL A 206 -5.12 -11.05 2.05
N VAL A 207 -5.46 -11.17 3.33
CA VAL A 207 -4.85 -12.09 4.31
C VAL A 207 -5.94 -12.59 5.25
N LEU A 208 -5.99 -13.92 5.47
CA LEU A 208 -6.92 -14.51 6.44
C LEU A 208 -6.65 -13.98 7.85
N GLY A 209 -7.71 -13.74 8.60
CA GLY A 209 -7.64 -13.18 9.95
C GLY A 209 -7.50 -11.66 10.01
N VAL A 210 -7.52 -10.96 8.87
CA VAL A 210 -7.46 -9.50 8.80
C VAL A 210 -8.60 -8.96 7.96
N ALA A 211 -9.38 -8.06 8.55
CA ALA A 211 -10.34 -7.23 7.84
C ALA A 211 -9.83 -5.78 7.77
N THR A 212 -10.22 -5.06 6.72
CA THR A 212 -9.83 -3.66 6.51
C THR A 212 -11.05 -2.85 6.09
N VAL A 213 -11.22 -1.69 6.69
CA VAL A 213 -12.19 -0.68 6.26
C VAL A 213 -11.42 0.51 5.74
N ALA A 214 -11.83 1.05 4.59
CA ALA A 214 -11.18 2.18 3.95
C ALA A 214 -12.18 3.16 3.34
N ALA A 215 -11.83 4.44 3.32
CA ALA A 215 -12.58 5.48 2.63
C ALA A 215 -11.64 6.42 1.88
N PRO A 216 -12.01 6.92 0.69
CA PRO A 216 -11.21 7.84 -0.10
C PRO A 216 -11.26 9.25 0.47
N THR A 217 -10.13 9.94 0.45
CA THR A 217 -10.07 11.39 0.67
C THR A 217 -10.15 12.09 -0.66
N LEU A 218 -11.10 13.03 -0.80
CA LEU A 218 -11.43 13.68 -2.06
C LEU A 218 -10.87 15.11 -2.10
N ASP A 219 -10.50 15.57 -3.29
CA ASP A 219 -10.18 16.97 -3.53
C ASP A 219 -11.44 17.77 -3.92
N HIS A 220 -11.28 19.09 -4.15
CA HIS A 220 -12.35 20.01 -4.55
C HIS A 220 -13.10 19.62 -5.84
N ARG A 221 -12.57 18.65 -6.60
CA ARG A 221 -13.20 18.10 -7.82
C ARG A 221 -13.89 16.78 -7.57
N GLY A 222 -13.87 16.27 -6.33
CA GLY A 222 -14.38 14.94 -6.00
C GLY A 222 -13.46 13.79 -6.41
N LYS A 223 -12.22 14.08 -6.79
CA LYS A 223 -11.24 13.05 -7.17
C LYS A 223 -10.53 12.51 -5.93
N ALA A 224 -10.37 11.18 -5.85
CA ALA A 224 -9.61 10.56 -4.78
C ALA A 224 -8.13 10.96 -4.81
N ARG A 225 -7.65 11.59 -3.73
CA ARG A 225 -6.26 11.95 -3.51
C ARG A 225 -5.50 10.84 -2.79
N ALA A 226 -6.14 10.28 -1.78
CA ALA A 226 -5.61 9.17 -0.97
C ALA A 226 -6.76 8.30 -0.46
N ALA A 227 -6.44 7.17 0.15
CA ALA A 227 -7.38 6.39 0.94
C ALA A 227 -6.85 6.22 2.37
N ILE A 228 -7.69 6.54 3.34
CA ILE A 228 -7.49 6.25 4.75
C ILE A 228 -8.08 4.87 5.03
N ALA A 229 -7.34 4.02 5.72
CA ALA A 229 -7.79 2.69 6.09
C ALA A 229 -7.34 2.31 7.50
N PHE A 230 -8.05 1.39 8.11
CA PHE A 230 -7.64 0.74 9.35
C PHE A 230 -7.97 -0.74 9.34
N ASN A 231 -7.14 -1.51 10.05
CA ASN A 231 -7.27 -2.96 10.11
C ASN A 231 -8.01 -3.37 11.37
N LEU A 232 -8.81 -4.42 11.23
CA LEU A 232 -9.62 -5.02 12.29
C LEU A 232 -9.45 -6.54 12.29
N LEU A 233 -9.81 -7.17 13.39
CA LEU A 233 -10.20 -8.58 13.35
C LEU A 233 -11.50 -8.74 12.57
N PRO A 234 -11.66 -9.81 11.78
CA PRO A 234 -12.90 -10.06 11.04
C PRO A 234 -14.16 -10.06 11.90
N ASP A 235 -14.11 -10.68 13.08
CA ASP A 235 -15.25 -10.74 13.99
C ASP A 235 -15.61 -9.36 14.57
N VAL A 236 -14.62 -8.49 14.79
CA VAL A 236 -14.85 -7.10 15.23
C VAL A 236 -15.54 -6.31 14.12
N LEU A 237 -15.10 -6.46 12.87
CA LEU A 237 -15.78 -5.84 11.73
C LEU A 237 -17.23 -6.34 11.62
N ARG A 238 -17.44 -7.65 11.66
CA ARG A 238 -18.77 -8.26 11.45
C ARG A 238 -19.75 -7.93 12.56
N SER A 239 -19.28 -7.68 13.79
CA SER A 239 -20.12 -7.34 14.92
C SER A 239 -20.78 -5.95 14.81
N ASP A 240 -20.14 -5.01 14.10
CA ASP A 240 -20.66 -3.63 13.97
C ASP A 240 -20.12 -2.95 12.70
N ARG A 241 -20.44 -3.57 11.54
CA ARG A 241 -19.95 -3.14 10.21
C ARG A 241 -20.29 -1.68 9.91
N ASP A 242 -21.52 -1.25 10.27
CA ASP A 242 -22.01 0.07 9.94
C ASP A 242 -21.28 1.17 10.71
N SER A 243 -21.02 0.97 12.00
CA SER A 243 -20.25 1.91 12.81
C SER A 243 -18.80 2.05 12.32
N TRP A 244 -18.17 0.94 11.93
CA TRP A 244 -16.83 0.98 11.37
C TRP A 244 -16.79 1.68 10.00
N ALA A 245 -17.80 1.45 9.16
CA ALA A 245 -17.94 2.14 7.87
C ALA A 245 -18.15 3.65 8.07
N GLU A 246 -19.01 4.05 9.01
CA GLU A 246 -19.26 5.47 9.32
C GLU A 246 -18.01 6.15 9.86
N LEU A 247 -17.24 5.48 10.71
CA LEU A 247 -16.00 6.01 11.25
C LEU A 247 -14.98 6.27 10.14
N ALA A 248 -14.84 5.33 9.18
CA ALA A 248 -13.95 5.50 8.03
C ALA A 248 -14.40 6.69 7.15
N ARG A 249 -15.70 6.76 6.86
CA ARG A 249 -16.30 7.83 6.06
C ARG A 249 -16.10 9.20 6.70
N SER A 250 -16.38 9.32 7.99
CA SER A 250 -16.21 10.56 8.76
C SER A 250 -14.75 11.03 8.78
N ALA A 251 -13.81 10.10 9.01
CA ALA A 251 -12.38 10.42 8.98
C ALA A 251 -11.92 10.87 7.59
N ALA A 252 -12.35 10.19 6.53
CA ALA A 252 -12.01 10.56 5.17
C ALA A 252 -12.63 11.89 4.74
N LEU A 253 -13.86 12.19 5.20
CA LEU A 253 -14.52 13.48 4.95
C LEU A 253 -13.77 14.65 5.63
N ASP A 254 -13.33 14.48 6.89
CA ASP A 254 -12.52 15.50 7.57
C ASP A 254 -11.21 15.78 6.81
N ALA A 255 -10.54 14.74 6.34
CA ALA A 255 -9.35 14.91 5.49
C ALA A 255 -9.69 15.56 4.15
N SER A 256 -10.83 15.20 3.54
CA SER A 256 -11.28 15.76 2.26
C SER A 256 -11.56 17.27 2.37
N HIS A 257 -12.16 17.71 3.46
CA HIS A 257 -12.37 19.16 3.70
C HIS A 257 -11.03 19.93 3.70
N ARG A 258 -9.96 19.33 4.22
CA ARG A 258 -8.62 19.92 4.20
C ARG A 258 -8.00 19.98 2.80
N PHE A 259 -8.48 19.13 1.86
CA PHE A 259 -8.17 19.18 0.43
C PHE A 259 -9.13 20.09 -0.37
N GLY A 260 -10.00 20.83 0.33
CA GLY A 260 -10.94 21.76 -0.29
C GLY A 260 -12.21 21.08 -0.85
N TYR A 261 -12.47 19.83 -0.50
CA TYR A 261 -13.72 19.15 -0.86
C TYR A 261 -14.89 19.77 -0.08
N ALA A 262 -15.93 20.15 -0.81
CA ALA A 262 -17.22 20.53 -0.26
C ALA A 262 -18.27 19.59 -0.85
N PRO A 263 -18.92 18.72 -0.05
CA PRO A 263 -20.02 17.92 -0.56
C PRO A 263 -21.10 18.85 -1.13
N SER A 264 -21.54 18.56 -2.35
CA SER A 264 -22.67 19.29 -2.94
C SER A 264 -23.88 19.08 -2.01
N THR A 265 -24.37 20.16 -1.39
CA THR A 265 -25.67 20.13 -0.74
C THR A 265 -26.70 19.89 -1.81
N VAL A 266 -27.08 18.61 -2.00
CA VAL A 266 -28.29 18.28 -2.77
C VAL A 266 -29.43 18.92 -2.00
N SER A 267 -29.88 20.09 -2.47
CA SER A 267 -31.09 20.73 -1.98
C SER A 267 -32.22 19.75 -2.17
N SER A 268 -32.71 19.19 -1.08
CA SER A 268 -33.98 18.47 -1.04
C SER A 268 -35.06 19.48 -1.33
N THR A 269 -35.32 19.74 -2.60
CA THR A 269 -36.53 20.45 -2.99
C THR A 269 -37.66 19.44 -2.89
N LYS A 270 -38.55 19.73 -1.94
CA LYS A 270 -39.83 19.06 -1.71
C LYS A 270 -40.71 18.99 -2.97
#